data_e7e8ab83dc24ffc15b079efdb0865de7
#
_entry.id   e7e8ab83dc24ffc15b079efdb0865de7
#
_cell.length_a   1.000
_cell.length_b   1.000
_cell.length_c   1.000
_cell.angle_alpha   90.00
_cell.angle_beta   90.00
_cell.angle_gamma   90.00
#
_symmetry.space_group_name_H-M   'P 1'
#
loop_
_entity.id
_entity.type
_entity.pdbx_description
1 polymer ?
#
loop_
_entity_poly.entity_id
_entity_poly.type
_entity_poly.pdbx_seq_one_letter_code
_entity_poly.pdbx_strand_id
1 'polypeptide(L)'
;MARREQKTELMRGTLDLLILRTLELQPLHGVAVAERIRQMTNGTFVVQAGSLFPALHRLEQEAWIAGEWSTTEGERRVKSYKLTAAGRRQLSAEKRQWQRIVAAMGQVLEET
;
A
#
# COMPACT_ATOMS: atom_id res chain seq x y z
N MET A 1 -6.40 9.72 20.93
CA MET A 1 -6.24 8.76 21.04
C MET A 1 -6.86 7.55 20.43
N ALA A 2 -7.95 7.04 20.97
CA ALA A 2 -8.52 5.81 20.46
C ALA A 2 -8.79 5.91 18.95
N ARG A 3 -9.22 7.06 18.48
CA ARG A 3 -9.53 7.27 17.08
C ARG A 3 -8.31 7.03 16.19
N ARG A 4 -7.13 7.48 16.65
CA ARG A 4 -5.91 7.34 15.86
C ARG A 4 -5.48 5.88 15.77
N GLU A 5 -5.62 5.15 16.86
CA GLU A 5 -5.29 3.74 16.87
C GLU A 5 -6.22 2.94 15.98
N GLN A 6 -7.52 3.23 16.03
CA GLN A 6 -8.50 2.57 15.19
C GLN A 6 -8.20 2.83 13.72
N LYS A 7 -7.79 4.06 13.41
CA LYS A 7 -7.46 4.43 12.05
C LYS A 7 -6.28 3.61 11.54
N THR A 8 -5.27 3.42 12.39
CA THR A 8 -4.09 2.65 12.03
C THR A 8 -4.47 1.19 11.77
N GLU A 9 -5.31 0.62 12.62
CA GLU A 9 -5.73 -0.76 12.45
C GLU A 9 -6.55 -0.95 11.19
N LEU A 10 -7.47 -0.02 10.92
CA LEU A 10 -8.26 -0.09 9.70
C LEU A 10 -7.39 -0.02 8.47
N MET A 11 -6.32 0.76 8.55
CA MET A 11 -5.44 0.95 7.42
C MET A 11 -4.51 -0.21 7.16
N ARG A 12 -4.40 -1.16 8.08
CA ARG A 12 -3.43 -2.23 7.88
C ARG A 12 -3.67 -3.01 6.60
N GLY A 13 -4.87 -3.53 6.41
CA GLY A 13 -5.21 -4.22 5.18
C GLY A 13 -5.32 -3.26 4.01
N THR A 14 -5.82 -2.07 4.27
CA THR A 14 -5.94 -1.04 3.25
C THR A 14 -4.58 -0.61 2.74
N LEU A 15 -3.61 -0.50 3.64
CA LEU A 15 -2.26 -0.08 3.25
C LEU A 15 -1.63 -1.10 2.30
N ASP A 16 -1.79 -2.39 2.57
CA ASP A 16 -1.25 -3.42 1.69
C ASP A 16 -1.83 -3.26 0.28
N LEU A 17 -3.14 -3.09 0.19
CA LEU A 17 -3.81 -2.89 -1.10
C LEU A 17 -3.28 -1.66 -1.81
N LEU A 18 -3.10 -0.56 -1.08
CA LEU A 18 -2.60 0.68 -1.67
C LEU A 18 -1.17 0.53 -2.17
N ILE A 19 -0.32 -0.16 -1.42
CA ILE A 19 1.06 -0.37 -1.85
C ILE A 19 1.09 -1.22 -3.12
N LEU A 20 0.35 -2.32 -3.13
CA LEU A 20 0.33 -3.20 -4.30
C LEU A 20 -0.17 -2.45 -5.54
N ARG A 21 -1.24 -1.66 -5.38
CA ARG A 21 -1.77 -0.89 -6.50
C ARG A 21 -0.79 0.16 -6.99
N THR A 22 -0.13 0.84 -6.06
CA THR A 22 0.84 1.86 -6.41
C THR A 22 1.98 1.26 -7.23
N LEU A 23 2.46 0.08 -6.82
CA LEU A 23 3.56 -0.57 -7.52
C LEU A 23 3.12 -1.26 -8.80
N GLU A 24 1.83 -1.51 -8.96
CA GLU A 24 1.31 -2.01 -10.23
C GLU A 24 1.52 -0.98 -11.34
N LEU A 25 1.44 0.29 -10.98
CA LEU A 25 1.56 1.37 -11.95
C LEU A 25 2.99 1.58 -12.39
N GLN A 26 3.94 1.47 -11.47
CA GLN A 26 5.36 1.58 -11.78
C GLN A 26 6.21 1.24 -10.56
N PRO A 27 7.45 0.79 -10.78
CA PRO A 27 8.37 0.58 -9.66
C PRO A 27 8.68 1.92 -8.99
N LEU A 28 8.85 1.91 -7.68
CA LEU A 28 9.11 3.14 -6.91
C LEU A 28 10.01 2.85 -5.71
N HIS A 29 10.76 3.85 -5.29
CA HIS A 29 11.48 3.81 -4.03
C HIS A 29 10.46 3.82 -2.89
N GLY A 30 10.87 3.28 -1.73
CA GLY A 30 9.94 3.18 -0.60
C GLY A 30 9.28 4.51 -0.23
N VAL A 31 10.09 5.57 -0.10
CA VAL A 31 9.54 6.87 0.27
C VAL A 31 8.56 7.38 -0.80
N ALA A 32 8.88 7.12 -2.06
CA ALA A 32 8.00 7.55 -3.15
C ALA A 32 6.66 6.83 -3.14
N VAL A 33 6.61 5.60 -2.62
CA VAL A 33 5.35 4.87 -2.49
C VAL A 33 4.39 5.64 -1.58
N ALA A 34 4.86 6.08 -0.42
CA ALA A 34 4.03 6.82 0.52
C ALA A 34 3.56 8.14 -0.10
N GLU A 35 4.45 8.84 -0.78
CA GLU A 35 4.10 10.11 -1.41
C GLU A 35 3.06 9.90 -2.51
N ARG A 36 3.21 8.83 -3.28
CA ARG A 36 2.26 8.53 -4.34
C ARG A 36 0.88 8.20 -3.78
N ILE A 37 0.84 7.45 -2.68
CA ILE A 37 -0.43 7.15 -2.02
C ILE A 37 -1.10 8.44 -1.58
N ARG A 38 -0.32 9.35 -0.98
CA ARG A 38 -0.86 10.63 -0.56
C ARG A 38 -1.47 11.39 -1.75
N GLN A 39 -0.75 11.42 -2.87
CA GLN A 39 -1.24 12.11 -4.06
C GLN A 39 -2.51 11.47 -4.60
N MET A 40 -2.52 10.16 -4.72
CA MET A 40 -3.65 9.45 -5.31
C MET A 40 -4.92 9.56 -4.46
N THR A 41 -4.76 9.79 -3.16
CA THR A 41 -5.91 9.90 -2.27
C THR A 41 -6.20 11.33 -1.86
N ASN A 42 -5.57 12.30 -2.53
CA ASN A 42 -5.75 13.71 -2.22
C ASN A 42 -5.50 14.01 -0.74
N GLY A 43 -4.49 13.36 -0.19
CA GLY A 43 -4.11 13.59 1.20
C GLY A 43 -4.96 12.84 2.22
N THR A 44 -5.92 12.05 1.78
CA THR A 44 -6.76 11.29 2.72
C THR A 44 -5.91 10.29 3.50
N PHE A 45 -4.95 9.65 2.83
CA PHE A 45 -4.04 8.74 3.49
C PHE A 45 -2.63 9.31 3.49
N VAL A 46 -2.10 9.54 4.69
CA VAL A 46 -0.73 9.98 4.88
C VAL A 46 -0.03 8.85 5.61
N VAL A 47 0.83 8.13 4.89
CA VAL A 47 1.46 6.93 5.43
C VAL A 47 2.79 7.29 6.08
N GLN A 48 2.90 7.00 7.36
CA GLN A 48 4.12 7.27 8.11
C GLN A 48 5.14 6.17 7.87
N ALA A 49 6.43 6.52 8.01
CA ALA A 49 7.51 5.55 7.82
C ALA A 49 7.36 4.34 8.74
N GLY A 50 6.88 4.57 9.97
CA GLY A 50 6.68 3.49 10.92
C GLY A 50 5.65 2.47 10.51
N SER A 51 4.75 2.82 9.60
CA SER A 51 3.77 1.88 9.06
C SER A 51 4.20 1.37 7.70
N LEU A 52 4.83 2.22 6.92
CA LEU A 52 5.22 1.91 5.54
C LEU A 52 6.27 0.81 5.46
N PHE A 53 7.40 0.99 6.16
CA PHE A 53 8.51 0.06 5.99
C PHE A 53 8.23 -1.34 6.51
N PRO A 54 7.55 -1.51 7.66
CA PRO A 54 7.13 -2.85 8.05
C PRO A 54 6.19 -3.50 7.04
N ALA A 55 5.30 -2.71 6.42
CA ALA A 55 4.40 -3.24 5.40
C ALA A 55 5.17 -3.68 4.16
N LEU A 56 6.11 -2.86 3.69
CA LEU A 56 6.95 -3.22 2.55
C LEU A 56 7.72 -4.50 2.83
N HIS A 57 8.29 -4.60 4.04
CA HIS A 57 9.05 -5.78 4.42
C HIS A 57 8.17 -7.04 4.41
N ARG A 58 6.96 -6.94 4.95
CA ARG A 58 6.04 -8.06 4.98
C ARG A 58 5.63 -8.49 3.58
N LEU A 59 5.32 -7.53 2.72
CA LEU A 59 4.91 -7.82 1.35
C LEU A 59 6.06 -8.45 0.55
N GLU A 60 7.29 -8.02 0.85
CA GLU A 60 8.47 -8.59 0.20
C GLU A 60 8.67 -10.03 0.65
N GLN A 61 8.45 -10.30 1.94
CA GLN A 61 8.56 -11.66 2.45
C GLN A 61 7.53 -12.59 1.82
N GLU A 62 6.37 -12.04 1.47
CA GLU A 62 5.35 -12.83 0.77
C GLU A 62 5.64 -12.98 -0.72
N ALA A 63 6.71 -12.34 -1.18
CA ALA A 63 7.10 -12.35 -2.58
C ALA A 63 6.05 -11.69 -3.49
N TRP A 64 5.21 -10.82 -2.93
CA TRP A 64 4.27 -10.06 -3.72
C TRP A 64 4.90 -8.81 -4.32
N ILE A 65 5.96 -8.33 -3.69
CA ILE A 65 6.78 -7.27 -4.24
C ILE A 65 8.23 -7.71 -4.14
N ALA A 66 9.08 -7.13 -4.98
CA ALA A 66 10.51 -7.43 -4.99
C ALA A 66 11.27 -6.13 -4.84
N GLY A 67 12.25 -6.13 -3.95
CA GLY A 67 13.08 -4.97 -3.74
C GLY A 67 14.42 -5.11 -4.43
N GLU A 68 14.92 -4.01 -4.96
CA GLU A 68 16.21 -4.00 -5.66
C GLU A 68 16.99 -2.78 -5.22
N TRP A 69 18.21 -3.00 -4.77
CA TRP A 69 19.09 -1.91 -4.38
C TRP A 69 19.82 -1.34 -5.59
N SER A 70 19.96 -0.02 -5.60
CA SER A 70 20.74 0.67 -6.61
C SER A 70 21.48 1.82 -5.95
N THR A 71 22.43 2.40 -6.68
CA THR A 71 23.20 3.52 -6.16
C THR A 71 22.91 4.74 -7.02
N THR A 72 22.55 5.84 -6.36
CA THR A 72 22.30 7.10 -7.05
C THR A 72 23.62 7.77 -7.37
N GLU A 73 23.56 8.85 -8.15
CA GLU A 73 24.75 9.63 -8.49
C GLU A 73 25.48 10.15 -7.26
N GLY A 74 24.75 10.39 -6.17
CA GLY A 74 25.37 10.84 -4.93
C GLY A 74 25.89 9.71 -4.08
N GLU A 75 26.05 8.53 -4.67
CA GLU A 75 26.55 7.33 -4.02
C GLU A 75 25.66 6.88 -2.86
N ARG A 76 24.41 7.34 -2.84
CA ARG A 76 23.44 6.90 -1.85
C ARG A 76 22.75 5.65 -2.34
N ARG A 77 22.69 4.65 -1.48
CA ARG A 77 21.96 3.42 -1.81
C ARG A 77 20.47 3.67 -1.61
N VAL A 78 19.69 3.28 -2.62
CA VAL A 78 18.23 3.38 -2.54
C VAL A 78 17.64 2.04 -2.94
N LYS A 79 16.50 1.72 -2.35
CA LYS A 79 15.81 0.47 -2.63
C LYS A 79 14.53 0.76 -3.36
N SER A 80 14.38 0.18 -4.55
CA SER A 80 13.17 0.29 -5.35
C SER A 80 12.38 -1.00 -5.23
N TYR A 81 11.08 -0.88 -5.27
CA TYR A 81 10.17 -2.02 -5.17
C TYR A 81 9.36 -2.12 -6.44
N LYS A 82 9.04 -3.35 -6.82
CA LYS A 82 8.20 -3.59 -7.98
C LYS A 82 7.23 -4.71 -7.65
N LEU A 83 6.09 -4.70 -8.33
CA LEU A 83 5.08 -5.74 -8.15
C LEU A 83 5.52 -6.99 -8.90
N THR A 84 5.38 -8.15 -8.26
CA THR A 84 5.69 -9.42 -8.88
C THR A 84 4.44 -10.01 -9.53
N ALA A 85 4.60 -11.10 -10.29
CA ALA A 85 3.43 -11.78 -10.86
C ALA A 85 2.51 -12.28 -9.74
N ALA A 86 3.10 -12.82 -8.66
CA ALA A 86 2.30 -13.24 -7.51
C ALA A 86 1.59 -12.06 -6.89
N GLY A 87 2.27 -10.91 -6.84
CA GLY A 87 1.65 -9.69 -6.31
C GLY A 87 0.49 -9.21 -7.14
N ARG A 88 0.56 -9.37 -8.46
CA ARG A 88 -0.57 -8.99 -9.32
C ARG A 88 -1.78 -9.84 -9.04
N ARG A 89 -1.57 -11.13 -8.82
CA ARG A 89 -2.69 -12.03 -8.48
C ARG A 89 -3.28 -11.66 -7.12
N GLN A 90 -2.40 -11.34 -6.16
CA GLN A 90 -2.85 -10.94 -4.84
C GLN A 90 -3.62 -9.62 -4.91
N LEU A 91 -3.14 -8.68 -5.69
CA LEU A 91 -3.82 -7.40 -5.88
C LEU A 91 -5.22 -7.60 -6.42
N SER A 92 -5.38 -8.48 -7.42
CA SER A 92 -6.69 -8.76 -7.98
C SER A 92 -7.64 -9.33 -6.92
N ALA A 93 -7.14 -10.25 -6.10
CA ALA A 93 -7.95 -10.84 -5.03
C ALA A 93 -8.36 -9.78 -4.01
N GLU A 94 -7.44 -8.89 -3.64
CA GLU A 94 -7.74 -7.87 -2.66
C GLU A 94 -8.68 -6.80 -3.20
N LYS A 95 -8.58 -6.49 -4.49
CA LYS A 95 -9.53 -5.57 -5.11
C LYS A 95 -10.95 -6.12 -5.03
N ARG A 96 -11.12 -7.41 -5.33
CA ARG A 96 -12.44 -8.03 -5.26
C ARG A 96 -12.98 -8.01 -3.84
N GLN A 97 -12.12 -8.31 -2.89
CA GLN A 97 -12.51 -8.30 -1.48
C GLN A 97 -12.92 -6.90 -1.06
N TRP A 98 -12.15 -5.90 -1.45
CA TRP A 98 -12.44 -4.51 -1.14
C TRP A 98 -13.76 -4.06 -1.75
N GLN A 99 -14.01 -4.44 -3.01
CA GLN A 99 -15.26 -4.07 -3.66
C GLN A 99 -16.47 -4.65 -2.93
N ARG A 100 -16.34 -5.87 -2.43
CA ARG A 100 -17.40 -6.48 -1.65
C ARG A 100 -17.62 -5.73 -0.34
N ILE A 101 -16.54 -5.32 0.31
CA ILE A 101 -16.65 -4.56 1.56
C ILE A 101 -17.31 -3.21 1.31
N VAL A 102 -16.90 -2.51 0.26
CA VAL A 102 -17.48 -1.21 -0.08
C VAL A 102 -18.97 -1.35 -0.37
N ALA A 103 -19.35 -2.37 -1.12
CA ALA A 103 -20.75 -2.60 -1.44
C ALA A 103 -21.57 -2.88 -0.18
N ALA A 104 -21.03 -3.72 0.70
CA ALA A 104 -21.71 -4.04 1.95
C ALA A 104 -21.84 -2.82 2.86
N MET A 105 -20.77 -2.04 2.97
CA MET A 105 -20.79 -0.83 3.75
C MET A 105 -21.82 0.17 3.22
N GLY A 106 -21.88 0.28 1.89
CA GLY A 106 -22.84 1.17 1.27
C GLY A 106 -24.26 0.78 1.59
N GLN A 107 -24.55 -0.51 1.58
CA GLN A 107 -25.89 -1.00 1.91
C GLN A 107 -26.28 -0.62 3.33
N VAL A 108 -25.33 -0.71 4.25
CA VAL A 108 -25.61 -0.37 5.65
C VAL A 108 -25.74 1.14 5.85
N LEU A 109 -24.81 1.89 5.27
CA LEU A 109 -24.74 3.33 5.51
C LEU A 109 -25.81 4.12 4.76
N GLU A 110 -26.26 3.61 3.62
CA GLU A 110 -27.29 4.27 2.84
C GLU A 110 -28.69 3.78 3.19
N GLU A 111 -28.77 2.95 4.19
CA GLU A 111 -30.04 2.45 4.68
C GLU A 111 -30.85 3.60 5.24
N THR A 112 -32.09 3.75 4.82
CA THR A 112 -32.95 4.82 5.30
C THR A 112 -34.28 4.30 5.77
#